data_e5e8da468167758fcb9fadee268ad340
#
_entry.id   e5e8da468167758fcb9fadee268ad340
#
_cell.length_a   1.000
_cell.length_b   1.000
_cell.length_c   1.000
_cell.angle_alpha   90.00
_cell.angle_beta   90.00
_cell.angle_gamma   90.00
#
_symmetry.space_group_name_H-M   'P 1'
#
loop_
_entity.id
_entity.type
_entity.pdbx_description
1 polymer ?
#
loop_
_entity_poly.entity_id
_entity_poly.type
_entity_poly.pdbx_seq_one_letter_code
_entity_poly.pdbx_strand_id
1 'polypeptide(L)'
;MMKVFYILPLITLASIAKAKGKTLDKLKDSPRDGIIGPRKKGKIGFSVVRGGDIIGNHSVIFAGLGEQITIEHNATDRMIFARGALKAAKWGMMTAKKGEYSMLDVLNLN
;
A
#
# COMPACT_ATOMS: atom_id res chain seq x y z
N MET A 1 -4.78 12.26 -12.91
CA MET A 1 -5.29 10.86 -12.93
C MET A 1 -4.82 10.17 -11.64
N MET A 2 -5.73 9.99 -10.71
CA MET A 2 -5.42 9.44 -9.39
C MET A 2 -5.15 7.94 -9.52
N LYS A 3 -3.93 7.49 -9.28
CA LYS A 3 -3.57 6.07 -9.30
C LYS A 3 -4.09 5.39 -8.03
N VAL A 4 -5.37 5.06 -8.01
CA VAL A 4 -6.04 4.39 -6.87
C VAL A 4 -5.48 2.98 -6.61
N PHE A 5 -4.73 2.41 -7.56
CA PHE A 5 -4.23 1.04 -7.53
C PHE A 5 -3.17 0.71 -6.47
N TYR A 6 -2.60 1.72 -5.81
CA TYR A 6 -1.49 1.51 -4.86
C TYR A 6 -1.77 2.00 -3.45
N ILE A 7 -3.00 2.36 -3.15
CA ILE A 7 -3.31 3.08 -1.91
C ILE A 7 -3.18 2.16 -0.69
N LEU A 8 -3.75 0.97 -0.70
CA LEU A 8 -3.76 0.10 0.47
C LEU A 8 -2.35 -0.34 0.90
N PRO A 9 -1.52 -0.92 0.01
CA PRO A 9 -0.16 -1.30 0.40
C PRO A 9 0.71 -0.08 0.73
N LEU A 10 0.56 1.05 0.04
CA LEU A 10 1.33 2.26 0.34
C LEU A 10 0.97 2.86 1.68
N ILE A 11 -0.31 2.93 2.03
CA ILE A 11 -0.76 3.43 3.35
C ILE A 11 -0.22 2.52 4.46
N THR A 12 -0.33 1.20 4.30
CA THR A 12 0.18 0.25 5.29
C THR A 12 1.69 0.39 5.46
N LEU A 13 2.43 0.45 4.36
CA LEU A 13 3.89 0.59 4.39
C LEU A 13 4.34 1.95 4.92
N ALA A 14 3.63 3.02 4.59
CA ALA A 14 3.89 4.35 5.14
C ALA A 14 3.62 4.39 6.65
N SER A 15 2.57 3.73 7.12
CA SER A 15 2.27 3.60 8.56
C SER A 15 3.35 2.82 9.31
N ILE A 16 3.86 1.73 8.71
CA ILE A 16 5.00 0.97 9.25
C ILE A 16 6.26 1.84 9.30
N ALA A 17 6.55 2.59 8.26
CA ALA A 17 7.71 3.48 8.21
C ALA A 17 7.61 4.58 9.29
N LYS A 18 6.43 5.17 9.45
CA LYS A 18 6.13 6.16 10.50
C LYS A 18 6.31 5.57 11.89
N ALA A 19 5.82 4.36 12.15
CA ALA A 19 6.01 3.66 13.41
C ALA A 19 7.51 3.39 13.72
N LYS A 20 8.35 3.24 12.70
CA LYS A 20 9.81 3.14 12.82
C LYS A 20 10.53 4.50 12.89
N GLY A 21 9.82 5.61 12.94
CA GLY A 21 10.39 6.97 12.95
C GLY A 21 11.15 7.35 11.69
N LYS A 22 10.82 6.75 10.53
CA LYS A 22 11.53 6.97 9.26
C LYS A 22 10.52 7.14 8.11
N THR A 23 10.99 7.71 7.00
CA THR A 23 10.23 7.76 5.76
C THR A 23 10.33 6.43 4.99
N LEU A 24 9.32 6.11 4.21
CA LEU A 24 9.29 4.88 3.41
C LEU A 24 10.47 4.81 2.43
N ASP A 25 10.86 5.91 1.80
CA ASP A 25 11.98 5.98 0.86
C ASP A 25 13.31 5.56 1.49
N LYS A 26 13.53 5.91 2.76
CA LYS A 26 14.73 5.51 3.51
C LYS A 26 14.74 4.03 3.92
N LEU A 27 13.56 3.43 4.06
CA LEU A 27 13.41 2.03 4.47
C LEU A 27 13.29 1.06 3.30
N LYS A 28 12.85 1.53 2.14
CA LYS A 28 12.66 0.71 0.94
C LYS A 28 13.96 0.00 0.55
N ASP A 29 13.85 -1.30 0.32
CA ASP A 29 14.90 -2.12 -0.29
C ASP A 29 14.45 -2.50 -1.71
N SER A 30 15.36 -2.45 -2.67
CA SER A 30 15.06 -2.81 -4.05
C SER A 30 14.71 -4.29 -4.18
N PRO A 31 13.91 -4.67 -5.19
CA PRO A 31 13.69 -6.08 -5.50
C PRO A 31 15.04 -6.77 -5.67
N ARG A 32 15.14 -7.98 -5.13
CA ARG A 32 16.37 -8.77 -5.19
C ARG A 32 16.39 -9.56 -6.48
N ASP A 33 17.46 -9.42 -7.23
CA ASP A 33 17.76 -10.20 -8.42
C ASP A 33 19.20 -10.71 -8.34
N GLY A 34 19.39 -12.00 -8.58
CA GLY A 34 20.67 -12.66 -8.45
C GLY A 34 21.21 -12.76 -6.99
N ILE A 35 22.52 -12.94 -6.87
CA ILE A 35 23.21 -13.07 -5.58
C ILE A 35 23.68 -11.70 -5.12
N ILE A 36 22.91 -11.05 -4.25
CA ILE A 36 23.17 -9.68 -3.77
C ILE A 36 23.58 -9.60 -2.29
N GLY A 37 23.95 -10.74 -1.71
CA GLY A 37 24.37 -10.82 -0.31
C GLY A 37 23.22 -10.86 0.71
N PRO A 38 23.53 -10.80 2.02
CA PRO A 38 22.56 -10.94 3.08
C PRO A 38 21.59 -9.73 3.15
N ARG A 39 20.39 -9.98 3.68
CA ARG A 39 19.37 -8.93 3.86
C ARG A 39 19.89 -7.83 4.80
N LYS A 40 19.72 -6.59 4.39
CA LYS A 40 20.01 -5.41 5.23
C LYS A 40 18.97 -5.31 6.36
N LYS A 41 19.44 -5.29 7.61
CA LYS A 41 18.57 -5.15 8.79
C LYS A 41 17.80 -3.80 8.74
N GLY A 42 16.55 -3.82 9.15
CA GLY A 42 15.70 -2.64 9.26
C GLY A 42 15.09 -2.14 7.96
N LYS A 43 15.40 -2.76 6.82
CA LYS A 43 14.80 -2.43 5.52
C LYS A 43 13.47 -3.17 5.29
N ILE A 44 12.62 -2.58 4.47
CA ILE A 44 11.37 -3.17 3.99
C ILE A 44 11.62 -3.69 2.58
N GLY A 45 11.53 -5.00 2.39
CA GLY A 45 11.66 -5.65 1.09
C GLY A 45 10.39 -5.46 0.25
N PHE A 46 10.57 -5.26 -1.05
CA PHE A 46 9.49 -5.19 -2.02
C PHE A 46 9.68 -6.28 -3.06
N SER A 47 8.60 -6.94 -3.41
CA SER A 47 8.54 -7.88 -4.50
C SER A 47 7.27 -7.65 -5.30
N VAL A 48 7.33 -7.85 -6.62
CA VAL A 48 6.19 -7.69 -7.52
C VAL A 48 6.06 -8.97 -8.34
N VAL A 49 4.84 -9.51 -8.35
CA VAL A 49 4.46 -10.65 -9.19
C VAL A 49 3.41 -10.17 -10.20
N ARG A 50 3.60 -10.53 -11.47
CA ARG A 50 2.63 -10.29 -12.54
C ARG A 50 2.39 -11.59 -13.27
N GLY A 51 1.12 -11.93 -13.54
CA GLY A 51 0.81 -13.16 -14.25
C GLY A 51 -0.69 -13.35 -14.42
N GLY A 52 -1.07 -14.06 -15.46
CA GLY A 52 -2.46 -14.41 -15.74
C GLY A 52 -3.44 -13.25 -15.68
N ASP A 53 -4.57 -13.48 -15.06
CA ASP A 53 -5.66 -12.54 -14.86
C ASP A 53 -5.65 -11.89 -13.46
N ILE A 54 -4.50 -11.85 -12.79
CA ILE A 54 -4.37 -11.21 -11.48
C ILE A 54 -4.74 -9.73 -11.60
N ILE A 55 -5.86 -9.36 -10.99
CA ILE A 55 -6.38 -7.99 -10.98
C ILE A 55 -5.63 -7.14 -9.96
N GLY A 56 -5.47 -7.66 -8.75
CA GLY A 56 -4.71 -7.02 -7.69
C GLY A 56 -4.61 -7.92 -6.47
N ASN A 57 -3.39 -8.33 -6.18
CA ASN A 57 -3.04 -9.05 -4.97
C ASN A 57 -1.98 -8.24 -4.24
N HIS A 58 -2.23 -7.94 -2.98
CA HIS A 58 -1.34 -7.17 -2.13
C HIS A 58 -1.20 -7.87 -0.79
N SER A 59 0.03 -8.18 -0.40
CA SER A 59 0.32 -8.74 0.90
C SER A 59 1.41 -7.98 1.62
N VAL A 60 1.26 -7.86 2.93
CA VAL A 60 2.27 -7.32 3.85
C VAL A 60 2.60 -8.39 4.86
N ILE A 61 3.88 -8.76 4.92
CA ILE A 61 4.38 -9.85 5.75
C ILE A 61 5.25 -9.27 6.86
N PHE A 62 4.86 -9.54 8.10
CA PHE A 62 5.65 -9.28 9.30
C PHE A 62 6.25 -10.60 9.76
N ALA A 63 7.55 -10.77 9.55
CA ALA A 63 8.26 -11.98 9.94
C ALA A 63 9.09 -11.72 11.21
N GLY A 64 8.73 -12.39 12.31
CA GLY A 64 9.44 -12.42 13.58
C GLY A 64 10.25 -13.71 13.78
N LEU A 65 10.77 -13.88 14.97
CA LEU A 65 11.42 -15.14 15.37
C LEU A 65 10.33 -16.15 15.75
N GLY A 66 10.22 -17.21 14.95
CA GLY A 66 9.25 -18.28 15.20
C GLY A 66 7.80 -17.95 14.87
N GLU A 67 7.53 -16.75 14.30
CA GLU A 67 6.18 -16.33 13.92
C GLU A 67 6.15 -15.48 12.65
N GLN A 68 5.02 -15.46 12.00
CA GLN A 68 4.76 -14.61 10.86
C GLN A 68 3.30 -14.14 10.90
N ILE A 69 3.10 -12.85 10.64
CA ILE A 69 1.78 -12.28 10.40
C ILE A 69 1.73 -11.81 8.96
N THR A 70 0.69 -12.20 8.23
CA THR A 70 0.46 -11.75 6.86
C THR A 70 -0.90 -11.07 6.78
N ILE A 71 -0.92 -9.86 6.23
CA ILE A 71 -2.15 -9.15 5.88
C ILE A 71 -2.23 -9.16 4.36
N GLU A 72 -3.31 -9.73 3.82
CA GLU A 72 -3.50 -9.89 2.39
C GLU A 72 -4.82 -9.29 1.93
N HIS A 73 -4.79 -8.64 0.78
CA HIS A 73 -5.95 -8.18 0.04
C HIS A 73 -5.87 -8.71 -1.39
N ASN A 74 -6.88 -9.45 -1.80
CA ASN A 74 -6.98 -10.02 -3.13
C ASN A 74 -8.24 -9.48 -3.83
N ALA A 75 -8.04 -8.62 -4.82
CA ALA A 75 -9.13 -8.11 -5.64
C ALA A 75 -9.45 -9.08 -6.77
N THR A 76 -10.64 -9.63 -6.75
CA THR A 76 -11.15 -10.57 -7.77
C THR A 76 -11.95 -9.88 -8.88
N ASP A 77 -12.33 -8.61 -8.66
CA ASP A 77 -13.06 -7.78 -9.61
C ASP A 77 -12.55 -6.34 -9.56
N ARG A 78 -12.37 -5.73 -10.72
CA ARG A 78 -11.96 -4.32 -10.85
C ARG A 78 -13.05 -3.34 -10.38
N MET A 79 -14.28 -3.77 -10.27
CA MET A 79 -15.40 -2.96 -9.81
C MET A 79 -15.19 -2.39 -8.40
N ILE A 80 -14.41 -3.08 -7.55
CA ILE A 80 -14.06 -2.57 -6.22
C ILE A 80 -13.32 -1.23 -6.31
N PHE A 81 -12.45 -1.06 -7.31
CA PHE A 81 -11.70 0.18 -7.52
C PHE A 81 -12.59 1.29 -8.09
N ALA A 82 -13.50 0.95 -9.00
CA ALA A 82 -14.47 1.89 -9.55
C ALA A 82 -15.41 2.44 -8.45
N ARG A 83 -15.89 1.58 -7.56
CA ARG A 83 -16.70 1.98 -6.39
C ARG A 83 -15.93 2.92 -5.46
N GLY A 84 -14.65 2.64 -5.22
CA GLY A 84 -13.78 3.52 -4.44
C GLY A 84 -13.60 4.90 -5.08
N ALA A 85 -13.41 4.96 -6.39
CA ALA A 85 -13.31 6.21 -7.14
C ALA A 85 -14.60 7.03 -7.08
N LEU A 86 -15.77 6.39 -7.23
CA LEU A 86 -17.07 7.04 -7.09
C LEU A 86 -17.30 7.58 -5.67
N LYS A 87 -16.89 6.83 -4.64
CA LYS A 87 -16.96 7.30 -3.24
C LYS A 87 -16.12 8.55 -3.04
N ALA A 88 -14.89 8.56 -3.55
CA ALA A 88 -13.99 9.71 -3.46
C ALA A 88 -14.55 10.92 -4.23
N ALA A 89 -15.12 10.71 -5.43
CA ALA A 89 -15.74 11.77 -6.20
C ALA A 89 -16.95 12.40 -5.48
N LYS A 90 -17.86 11.59 -4.93
CA LYS A 90 -18.99 12.07 -4.12
C LYS A 90 -18.52 12.87 -2.90
N TRP A 91 -17.53 12.36 -2.20
CA TRP A 91 -16.95 13.06 -1.05
C TRP A 91 -16.38 14.43 -1.46
N GLY A 92 -15.61 14.47 -2.57
CA GLY A 92 -15.03 15.70 -3.09
C GLY A 92 -16.08 16.75 -3.50
N MET A 93 -17.23 16.32 -4.03
CA MET A 93 -18.34 17.22 -4.35
C MET A 93 -18.99 17.85 -3.09
N MET A 94 -18.97 17.14 -1.98
CA MET A 94 -19.55 17.58 -0.69
C MET A 94 -18.57 18.40 0.14
N THR A 95 -17.28 18.37 -0.19
CA THR A 95 -16.23 19.05 0.57
C THR A 95 -16.16 20.52 0.14
N ALA A 96 -16.49 21.44 1.07
CA ALA A 96 -16.62 22.86 0.80
C ALA A 96 -15.26 23.59 0.61
N LYS A 97 -14.17 23.07 1.17
CA LYS A 97 -12.86 23.70 1.11
C LYS A 97 -12.06 23.17 -0.06
N LYS A 98 -11.42 24.08 -0.81
CA LYS A 98 -10.40 23.72 -1.80
C LYS A 98 -9.13 23.32 -1.06
N GLY A 99 -8.49 22.21 -1.47
CA GLY A 99 -7.26 21.73 -0.83
C GLY A 99 -6.79 20.41 -1.42
N GLU A 100 -5.71 19.91 -0.87
CA GLU A 100 -5.17 18.59 -1.14
C GLU A 100 -5.69 17.62 -0.07
N TYR A 101 -6.24 16.51 -0.51
CA TYR A 101 -6.86 15.52 0.36
C TYR A 101 -6.34 14.12 0.06
N SER A 102 -6.25 13.31 1.09
CA SER A 102 -5.87 11.90 1.02
C SER A 102 -7.09 10.97 1.09
N MET A 103 -6.88 9.69 0.85
CA MET A 103 -7.94 8.70 1.09
C MET A 103 -8.30 8.55 2.56
N LEU A 104 -7.42 8.92 3.49
CA LEU A 104 -7.74 8.92 4.91
C LEU A 104 -8.84 9.94 5.23
N ASP A 105 -8.81 11.10 4.55
CA ASP A 105 -9.87 12.12 4.66
C ASP A 105 -11.20 11.61 4.09
N VAL A 106 -11.16 10.98 2.90
CA VAL A 106 -12.35 10.39 2.25
C VAL A 106 -13.00 9.30 3.09
N LEU A 107 -12.19 8.54 3.82
CA LEU A 107 -12.63 7.43 4.67
C LEU A 107 -12.88 7.84 6.12
N ASN A 108 -12.62 9.10 6.47
CA ASN A 108 -12.75 9.64 7.83
C ASN A 108 -11.91 8.86 8.86
N LEU A 109 -10.64 8.62 8.51
CA LEU A 109 -9.67 7.85 9.30
C LEU A 109 -8.56 8.74 9.90
N ASN A 110 -8.74 10.06 9.88
CA ASN A 110 -7.81 11.05 10.48
C ASN A 110 -8.19 11.34 11.92
#